data_2c354ddcaaf8b0a28e8b83f368e64173
#
_entry.id   2c354ddcaaf8b0a28e8b83f368e64173
#
_cell.length_a   1.000
_cell.length_b   1.000
_cell.length_c   1.000
_cell.angle_alpha   90.00
_cell.angle_beta   90.00
_cell.angle_gamma   90.00
#
_symmetry.space_group_name_H-M   'P 1'
#
loop_
_entity.id
_entity.type
_entity.pdbx_description
1 polymer ?
#
loop_
_entity_poly.entity_id
_entity_poly.type
_entity_poly.pdbx_seq_one_letter_code
_entity_poly.pdbx_strand_id
1 'polypeptide(L)'
;MFNQQRYKQSREAASRASRILFSLGFILLLSASDASAQALDVKIKVVPGTPQRVRVEGRRAESATAWSIRNFYGSAAGLAERVENFQLFGEDGAAVVVKKLAPGEFSAAGPAARFSYDFKLDPPAFVSDSSHVSWLTADRGLLMLADLLPVPLTNAKVELSIPAGWKVATAEARNASGVFEVADAERAVFAVGRDLKERRARAGAMSFTLVTAGDWAFTEEEAADSAAEILKIHQETTGGAPRQSPHVVMLPLPQAGAAGNLWSAETRGATVVLVSGRLPSKLAAKAQLDGALTHELFHLWVPNGLALEGEYDWFYEGFTNYVALRAGMRRGQLTFHDYLNALGSAYDSYRRARGPREVSLPEASQRRFAGSGALVYHKGLLVAFLYDLTLMRQTGGKNSLVEVYRELFRRHGRGEQPADGNRAVVAALGSAGGMRAFVERYVEGSTELTLPSLIEPLGLRVEPGGARTHVGVSDSLDSAQRELLRKLGYNERPDAESRKLHERLRKRSSQ
;
A
#
# COMPACT_ATOMS: atom_id res chain seq x y z
N MET A 1 -16.96 48.96 23.66
CA MET A 1 -17.65 48.30 22.55
C MET A 1 -17.08 48.58 21.15
N PHE A 2 -16.22 49.56 20.97
CA PHE A 2 -15.69 49.98 19.65
C PHE A 2 -14.42 49.21 19.15
N ASN A 3 -13.80 48.38 20.00
CA ASN A 3 -12.50 47.72 19.64
C ASN A 3 -12.64 46.28 19.16
N GLN A 4 -13.76 45.62 19.33
CA GLN A 4 -13.95 44.24 18.86
C GLN A 4 -14.40 44.13 17.38
N GLN A 5 -15.07 45.17 16.85
CA GLN A 5 -15.48 45.16 15.45
C GLN A 5 -14.31 45.38 14.46
N ARG A 6 -13.32 46.18 14.81
CA ARG A 6 -12.12 46.38 13.98
C ARG A 6 -11.21 45.14 13.91
N TYR A 7 -11.17 44.36 14.98
CA TYR A 7 -10.38 43.14 15.03
C TYR A 7 -10.98 41.97 14.23
N LYS A 8 -12.33 41.96 14.09
CA LYS A 8 -13.03 40.96 13.28
C LYS A 8 -12.93 41.27 11.79
N GLN A 9 -13.02 42.54 11.38
CA GLN A 9 -12.88 42.95 9.99
C GLN A 9 -11.45 42.78 9.46
N SER A 10 -10.40 42.96 10.26
CA SER A 10 -9.03 42.74 9.85
C SER A 10 -8.69 41.23 9.69
N ARG A 11 -9.31 40.33 10.46
CA ARG A 11 -9.17 38.89 10.31
C ARG A 11 -9.88 38.32 9.10
N GLU A 12 -11.06 38.85 8.75
CA GLU A 12 -11.78 38.43 7.55
C GLU A 12 -11.13 38.95 6.27
N ALA A 13 -10.53 40.12 6.27
CA ALA A 13 -9.77 40.65 5.15
C ALA A 13 -8.45 39.88 4.94
N ALA A 14 -7.72 39.51 6.01
CA ALA A 14 -6.51 38.70 5.93
C ALA A 14 -6.82 37.26 5.48
N SER A 15 -7.96 36.68 5.92
CA SER A 15 -8.41 35.36 5.49
C SER A 15 -8.82 35.30 4.02
N ARG A 16 -9.45 36.37 3.51
CA ARG A 16 -9.81 36.47 2.07
C ARG A 16 -8.59 36.70 1.17
N ALA A 17 -7.66 37.53 1.59
CA ALA A 17 -6.39 37.75 0.85
C ALA A 17 -5.52 36.48 0.79
N SER A 18 -5.45 35.73 1.87
CA SER A 18 -4.70 34.44 1.91
C SER A 18 -5.34 33.37 1.04
N ARG A 19 -6.68 33.31 1.00
CA ARG A 19 -7.39 32.34 0.13
C ARG A 19 -7.31 32.70 -1.36
N ILE A 20 -7.23 33.98 -1.71
CA ILE A 20 -7.10 34.44 -3.10
C ILE A 20 -5.67 34.24 -3.60
N LEU A 21 -4.63 34.41 -2.76
CA LEU A 21 -3.25 34.13 -3.12
C LEU A 21 -2.95 32.65 -3.26
N PHE A 22 -3.60 31.77 -2.46
CA PHE A 22 -3.48 30.32 -2.63
C PHE A 22 -4.25 29.79 -3.86
N SER A 23 -5.36 30.43 -4.24
CA SER A 23 -6.14 30.06 -5.43
C SER A 23 -5.52 30.56 -6.74
N LEU A 24 -4.82 31.69 -6.74
CA LEU A 24 -4.13 32.21 -7.93
C LEU A 24 -2.79 31.50 -8.23
N GLY A 25 -2.11 30.95 -7.22
CA GLY A 25 -0.92 30.13 -7.41
C GLY A 25 -1.21 28.75 -8.00
N PHE A 26 -2.45 28.25 -7.90
CA PHE A 26 -2.86 26.92 -8.39
C PHE A 26 -3.58 26.96 -9.75
N ILE A 27 -4.03 28.14 -10.23
CA ILE A 27 -4.75 28.28 -11.52
C ILE A 27 -3.81 28.52 -12.70
N LEU A 28 -2.53 28.81 -12.47
CA LEU A 28 -1.54 29.03 -13.55
C LEU A 28 -0.78 27.78 -13.98
N LEU A 29 -1.15 26.56 -13.51
CA LEU A 29 -0.55 25.29 -13.91
C LEU A 29 -1.53 24.32 -14.61
N LEU A 30 -2.73 24.81 -14.99
CA LEU A 30 -3.69 24.02 -15.80
C LEU A 30 -3.78 24.54 -17.24
N SER A 31 -2.67 24.84 -17.87
CA SER A 31 -2.53 24.57 -19.30
C SER A 31 -2.15 23.10 -19.41
N ALA A 32 -3.14 22.22 -19.50
CA ALA A 32 -2.98 20.86 -19.99
C ALA A 32 -2.55 20.97 -21.46
N SER A 33 -1.27 21.18 -21.71
CA SER A 33 -0.63 20.61 -22.86
C SER A 33 -0.69 19.10 -22.65
N ASP A 34 -1.17 18.36 -23.62
CA ASP A 34 -0.94 16.92 -23.76
C ASP A 34 0.57 16.71 -23.59
N ALA A 35 0.99 16.45 -22.36
CA ALA A 35 2.36 16.13 -22.06
C ALA A 35 2.58 14.73 -22.64
N SER A 36 3.02 14.67 -23.86
CA SER A 36 3.66 13.51 -24.45
C SER A 36 4.59 12.97 -23.39
N ALA A 37 4.34 11.73 -22.94
CA ALA A 37 5.08 11.11 -21.86
C ALA A 37 6.58 11.25 -22.08
N GLN A 38 7.27 12.03 -21.24
CA GLN A 38 8.68 12.37 -21.43
C GLN A 38 9.54 11.14 -21.11
N ALA A 39 10.02 10.46 -22.16
CA ALA A 39 10.94 9.34 -22.00
C ALA A 39 12.27 9.83 -21.37
N LEU A 40 12.70 9.15 -20.31
CA LEU A 40 14.01 9.35 -19.69
C LEU A 40 14.96 8.26 -20.19
N ASP A 41 16.14 8.66 -20.70
CA ASP A 41 17.26 7.73 -20.90
C ASP A 41 18.21 7.87 -19.72
N VAL A 42 18.38 6.82 -18.92
CA VAL A 42 19.07 6.90 -17.64
C VAL A 42 20.10 5.79 -17.47
N LYS A 43 21.26 6.16 -16.94
CA LYS A 43 22.29 5.24 -16.45
C LYS A 43 22.35 5.35 -14.94
N ILE A 44 22.14 4.23 -14.25
CA ILE A 44 22.24 4.13 -12.78
C ILE A 44 23.41 3.19 -12.49
N LYS A 45 24.42 3.70 -11.80
CA LYS A 45 25.61 2.92 -11.42
C LYS A 45 25.67 2.81 -9.89
N VAL A 46 25.63 1.59 -9.36
CA VAL A 46 25.92 1.33 -7.95
C VAL A 46 27.40 1.56 -7.68
N VAL A 47 27.70 2.46 -6.75
CA VAL A 47 29.08 2.80 -6.35
C VAL A 47 29.28 2.27 -4.92
N PRO A 48 30.02 1.16 -4.77
CA PRO A 48 30.34 0.63 -3.45
C PRO A 48 31.15 1.61 -2.61
N GLY A 49 30.85 1.68 -1.32
CA GLY A 49 31.55 2.59 -0.41
C GLY A 49 30.80 2.76 0.91
N THR A 50 31.27 3.67 1.75
CA THR A 50 30.60 4.11 2.97
C THR A 50 30.54 5.63 2.97
N PRO A 51 29.34 6.23 2.84
CA PRO A 51 28.03 5.61 2.60
C PRO A 51 27.89 4.96 1.22
N GLN A 52 26.93 4.05 1.09
CA GLN A 52 26.56 3.45 -0.20
C GLN A 52 25.94 4.53 -1.11
N ARG A 53 26.26 4.50 -2.39
CA ARG A 53 25.77 5.49 -3.35
C ARG A 53 25.34 4.85 -4.67
N VAL A 54 24.49 5.55 -5.39
CA VAL A 54 24.33 5.38 -6.84
C VAL A 54 24.70 6.67 -7.54
N ARG A 55 25.36 6.55 -8.68
CA ARG A 55 25.51 7.61 -9.65
C ARG A 55 24.38 7.53 -10.64
N VAL A 56 23.65 8.60 -10.81
CA VAL A 56 22.55 8.73 -11.78
C VAL A 56 22.95 9.75 -12.84
N GLU A 57 22.91 9.32 -14.08
CA GLU A 57 23.16 10.17 -15.25
C GLU A 57 22.04 9.93 -16.26
N GLY A 58 21.53 10.99 -16.86
CA GLY A 58 20.44 10.79 -17.81
C GLY A 58 20.14 11.99 -18.66
N ARG A 59 19.17 11.76 -19.56
CA ARG A 59 18.64 12.76 -20.47
C ARG A 59 17.11 12.70 -20.46
N ARG A 60 16.50 13.89 -20.50
CA ARG A 60 15.07 14.08 -20.79
C ARG A 60 14.89 14.36 -22.28
N ALA A 61 13.74 13.99 -22.82
CA ALA A 61 13.39 14.30 -24.21
C ALA A 61 13.27 15.81 -24.45
N GLU A 62 12.78 16.56 -23.46
CA GLU A 62 12.60 18.01 -23.54
C GLU A 62 13.47 18.73 -22.51
N SER A 63 14.08 19.84 -22.93
CA SER A 63 14.87 20.69 -22.03
C SER A 63 13.97 21.42 -21.05
N ALA A 64 14.46 21.61 -19.81
CA ALA A 64 13.74 22.31 -18.75
C ALA A 64 14.66 23.24 -17.96
N THR A 65 14.06 24.26 -17.35
CA THR A 65 14.75 25.16 -16.40
C THR A 65 14.38 24.84 -14.94
N ALA A 66 13.27 24.14 -14.71
CA ALA A 66 12.86 23.67 -13.38
C ALA A 66 13.08 22.17 -13.27
N TRP A 67 13.69 21.75 -12.16
CA TRP A 67 14.02 20.36 -11.89
C TRP A 67 13.61 20.01 -10.47
N SER A 68 12.93 18.88 -10.31
CA SER A 68 12.50 18.42 -9.02
C SER A 68 12.84 16.94 -8.82
N ILE A 69 13.25 16.58 -7.63
CA ILE A 69 13.44 15.20 -7.16
C ILE A 69 12.55 15.03 -5.95
N ARG A 70 11.85 13.90 -5.85
CA ARG A 70 10.92 13.60 -4.77
C ARG A 70 11.58 13.72 -3.40
N ASN A 71 10.95 14.50 -2.52
CA ASN A 71 11.42 14.67 -1.14
C ASN A 71 10.58 13.93 -0.10
N PHE A 72 9.40 13.43 -0.48
CA PHE A 72 8.49 12.71 0.39
C PHE A 72 7.87 11.50 -0.31
N TYR A 73 7.73 10.41 0.45
CA TYR A 73 6.92 9.28 0.04
C TYR A 73 6.30 8.60 1.27
N GLY A 74 4.97 8.58 1.37
CA GLY A 74 4.30 8.08 2.57
C GLY A 74 4.72 8.86 3.81
N SER A 75 5.28 8.15 4.80
CA SER A 75 5.86 8.72 6.03
C SER A 75 7.32 9.11 5.89
N ALA A 76 8.01 8.65 4.85
CA ALA A 76 9.41 8.94 4.62
C ALA A 76 9.61 10.37 4.08
N ALA A 77 10.37 11.17 4.79
CA ALA A 77 10.70 12.56 4.45
C ALA A 77 12.20 12.72 4.25
N GLY A 78 12.61 13.81 3.59
CA GLY A 78 14.03 14.13 3.39
C GLY A 78 14.70 13.27 2.30
N LEU A 79 13.91 12.64 1.41
CA LEU A 79 14.45 11.76 0.37
C LEU A 79 15.41 12.50 -0.55
N ALA A 80 15.11 13.73 -0.93
CA ALA A 80 15.95 14.55 -1.79
C ALA A 80 17.18 15.19 -1.09
N GLU A 81 17.27 15.09 0.23
CA GLU A 81 18.48 15.51 0.96
C GLU A 81 19.65 14.56 0.72
N ARG A 82 19.36 13.36 0.24
CA ARG A 82 20.35 12.35 -0.14
C ARG A 82 21.06 12.65 -1.46
N VAL A 83 20.59 13.67 -2.22
CA VAL A 83 21.17 14.08 -3.51
C VAL A 83 22.42 14.92 -3.29
N GLU A 84 23.53 14.50 -3.90
CA GLU A 84 24.82 15.20 -3.90
C GLU A 84 25.27 15.49 -5.35
N ASN A 85 26.12 16.48 -5.53
CA ASN A 85 26.76 16.78 -6.81
C ASN A 85 25.79 16.95 -7.99
N PHE A 86 24.63 17.58 -7.75
CA PHE A 86 23.62 17.79 -8.78
C PHE A 86 24.11 18.74 -9.85
N GLN A 87 24.16 18.29 -11.08
CA GLN A 87 24.66 19.02 -12.25
C GLN A 87 23.67 18.89 -13.41
N LEU A 88 23.55 19.96 -14.18
CA LEU A 88 22.72 20.00 -15.38
C LEU A 88 23.58 20.45 -16.58
N PHE A 89 23.19 19.95 -17.75
CA PHE A 89 23.88 20.26 -19.01
C PHE A 89 22.86 20.55 -20.11
N GLY A 90 23.20 21.44 -20.99
CA GLY A 90 22.49 21.70 -22.23
C GLY A 90 22.51 20.51 -23.19
N GLU A 91 21.85 20.64 -24.31
CA GLU A 91 21.87 19.61 -25.35
C GLU A 91 23.26 19.43 -25.97
N ASP A 92 24.01 20.50 -26.08
CA ASP A 92 25.39 20.55 -26.51
C ASP A 92 26.40 19.96 -25.51
N GLY A 93 25.93 19.62 -24.30
CA GLY A 93 26.75 19.11 -23.21
C GLY A 93 27.45 20.19 -22.37
N ALA A 94 27.22 21.48 -22.66
CA ALA A 94 27.74 22.57 -21.83
C ALA A 94 27.07 22.57 -20.45
N ALA A 95 27.85 22.80 -19.38
CA ALA A 95 27.32 22.88 -18.02
C ALA A 95 26.42 24.11 -17.87
N VAL A 96 25.26 23.91 -17.27
CA VAL A 96 24.28 24.95 -16.94
C VAL A 96 24.37 25.26 -15.44
N VAL A 97 24.42 26.55 -15.09
CA VAL A 97 24.45 26.99 -13.71
C VAL A 97 23.14 26.59 -13.01
N VAL A 98 23.26 25.90 -11.85
CA VAL A 98 22.14 25.40 -11.07
C VAL A 98 22.05 26.11 -9.74
N LYS A 99 20.87 26.54 -9.36
CA LYS A 99 20.55 27.08 -8.04
C LYS A 99 19.62 26.09 -7.32
N LYS A 100 20.03 25.60 -6.15
CA LYS A 100 19.15 24.81 -5.24
C LYS A 100 18.20 25.79 -4.54
N LEU A 101 16.89 25.55 -4.67
CA LEU A 101 15.84 26.38 -4.09
C LEU A 101 15.35 25.82 -2.74
N ALA A 102 15.20 24.49 -2.68
CA ALA A 102 14.79 23.72 -1.51
C ALA A 102 15.33 22.29 -1.63
N PRO A 103 15.17 21.40 -0.63
CA PRO A 103 15.48 19.99 -0.80
C PRO A 103 14.68 19.39 -1.96
N GLY A 104 15.41 18.92 -2.98
CA GLY A 104 14.85 18.36 -4.21
C GLY A 104 14.41 19.36 -5.27
N GLU A 105 14.46 20.66 -5.02
CA GLU A 105 14.01 21.67 -5.96
C GLU A 105 15.22 22.49 -6.49
N PHE A 106 15.35 22.54 -7.83
CA PHE A 106 16.47 23.19 -8.48
C PHE A 106 15.98 24.06 -9.65
N SER A 107 16.65 25.19 -9.86
CA SER A 107 16.45 26.07 -11.00
C SER A 107 17.73 26.13 -11.81
N ALA A 108 17.63 25.93 -13.13
CA ALA A 108 18.71 26.10 -14.09
C ALA A 108 18.69 27.51 -14.70
N ALA A 109 19.87 28.09 -14.93
CA ALA A 109 19.99 29.42 -15.54
C ALA A 109 19.61 29.43 -17.05
N GLY A 110 19.49 28.27 -17.67
CA GLY A 110 19.06 28.07 -19.05
C GLY A 110 18.46 26.68 -19.25
N PRO A 111 17.91 26.40 -20.44
CA PRO A 111 17.34 25.08 -20.75
C PRO A 111 18.40 23.97 -20.61
N ALA A 112 18.09 22.94 -19.84
CA ALA A 112 18.93 21.76 -19.63
C ALA A 112 18.16 20.49 -19.97
N ALA A 113 18.78 19.57 -20.70
CA ALA A 113 18.23 18.29 -21.09
C ALA A 113 18.91 17.11 -20.37
N ARG A 114 20.17 17.28 -20.00
CA ARG A 114 20.98 16.23 -19.35
C ARG A 114 21.21 16.56 -17.89
N PHE A 115 21.31 15.52 -17.07
CA PHE A 115 21.53 15.63 -15.63
C PHE A 115 22.50 14.58 -15.13
N SER A 116 23.15 14.89 -14.02
CA SER A 116 24.05 13.97 -13.32
C SER A 116 24.06 14.30 -11.83
N TYR A 117 23.99 13.30 -10.98
CA TYR A 117 24.10 13.44 -9.52
C TYR A 117 24.46 12.12 -8.85
N ASP A 118 24.90 12.22 -7.62
CA ASP A 118 25.08 11.09 -6.72
C ASP A 118 23.93 11.05 -5.73
N PHE A 119 23.51 9.83 -5.35
CA PHE A 119 22.43 9.62 -4.40
C PHE A 119 22.92 8.72 -3.28
N LYS A 120 22.89 9.18 -2.02
CA LYS A 120 23.20 8.36 -0.85
C LYS A 120 22.05 7.40 -0.58
N LEU A 121 22.37 6.12 -0.41
CA LEU A 121 21.40 5.05 -0.23
C LEU A 121 21.64 4.27 1.06
N ASP A 122 21.95 4.96 2.14
CA ASP A 122 22.00 4.32 3.45
C ASP A 122 20.61 3.75 3.81
N PRO A 123 20.55 2.64 4.57
CA PRO A 123 19.30 2.11 5.07
C PRO A 123 18.45 3.17 5.80
N PRO A 124 17.12 3.17 5.62
CA PRO A 124 16.25 4.12 6.30
C PRO A 124 16.30 3.92 7.82
N ALA A 125 16.09 5.02 8.57
CA ALA A 125 16.12 4.98 10.04
C ALA A 125 14.98 4.14 10.63
N PHE A 126 13.82 4.15 9.98
CA PHE A 126 12.64 3.41 10.45
C PHE A 126 12.42 2.15 9.60
N VAL A 127 12.13 1.05 10.28
CA VAL A 127 11.84 -0.23 9.63
C VAL A 127 10.62 -0.10 8.70
N SER A 128 9.61 0.68 9.09
CA SER A 128 8.41 0.94 8.27
C SER A 128 8.73 1.49 6.88
N ASP A 129 9.86 2.17 6.72
CA ASP A 129 10.21 2.80 5.45
C ASP A 129 11.02 1.86 4.54
N SER A 130 11.44 0.68 5.05
CA SER A 130 12.37 -0.21 4.32
C SER A 130 11.81 -0.79 3.02
N SER A 131 10.48 -0.91 2.88
CA SER A 131 9.83 -1.30 1.62
C SER A 131 9.40 -0.12 0.76
N HIS A 132 9.52 1.12 1.27
CA HIS A 132 8.97 2.32 0.65
C HIS A 132 10.01 3.18 -0.05
N VAL A 133 11.29 3.03 0.28
CA VAL A 133 12.37 3.88 -0.24
C VAL A 133 13.55 3.06 -0.71
N SER A 134 14.36 3.66 -1.59
CA SER A 134 15.61 3.08 -2.06
C SER A 134 16.67 3.05 -0.97
N TRP A 135 17.39 1.93 -0.87
CA TRP A 135 18.53 1.75 0.03
C TRP A 135 19.51 0.70 -0.49
N LEU A 136 20.75 0.75 -0.02
CA LEU A 136 21.80 -0.23 -0.29
C LEU A 136 22.51 -0.63 1.01
N THR A 137 22.91 -1.89 1.07
CA THR A 137 23.92 -2.40 2.00
C THR A 137 25.16 -2.86 1.21
N ALA A 138 26.15 -3.42 1.87
CA ALA A 138 27.36 -3.90 1.20
C ALA A 138 27.13 -5.08 0.25
N ASP A 139 25.99 -5.79 0.37
CA ASP A 139 25.72 -7.04 -0.34
C ASP A 139 24.39 -7.04 -1.14
N ARG A 140 23.50 -6.09 -0.88
CA ARG A 140 22.18 -6.03 -1.53
C ARG A 140 21.54 -4.65 -1.41
N GLY A 141 20.41 -4.47 -2.08
CA GLY A 141 19.62 -3.25 -1.97
C GLY A 141 18.30 -3.31 -2.72
N LEU A 142 17.55 -2.25 -2.53
CA LEU A 142 16.28 -1.96 -3.18
C LEU A 142 16.40 -0.60 -3.86
N LEU A 143 16.13 -0.54 -5.15
CA LEU A 143 16.15 0.71 -5.93
C LEU A 143 14.75 0.96 -6.46
N MET A 144 14.17 2.08 -6.11
CA MET A 144 12.87 2.55 -6.58
C MET A 144 13.11 3.76 -7.47
N LEU A 145 12.74 3.67 -8.75
CA LEU A 145 13.05 4.74 -9.69
C LEU A 145 12.38 6.06 -9.30
N ALA A 146 11.24 6.00 -8.65
CA ALA A 146 10.53 7.17 -8.13
C ALA A 146 11.34 8.01 -7.14
N ASP A 147 12.27 7.39 -6.40
CA ASP A 147 13.17 8.13 -5.51
C ASP A 147 14.38 8.68 -6.24
N LEU A 148 14.80 7.99 -7.29
CA LEU A 148 16.10 8.19 -7.92
C LEU A 148 16.05 9.10 -9.14
N LEU A 149 14.88 9.33 -9.73
CA LEU A 149 14.74 10.05 -10.98
C LEU A 149 14.03 11.41 -10.80
N PRO A 150 14.34 12.40 -11.66
CA PRO A 150 13.63 13.68 -11.63
C PRO A 150 12.18 13.53 -12.04
N VAL A 151 11.27 14.25 -11.37
CA VAL A 151 9.85 14.31 -11.73
C VAL A 151 9.60 15.33 -12.86
N PRO A 152 8.53 15.20 -13.64
CA PRO A 152 7.52 14.15 -13.63
C PRO A 152 8.07 12.81 -14.14
N LEU A 153 7.62 11.73 -13.49
CA LEU A 153 8.02 10.35 -13.82
C LEU A 153 7.02 9.75 -14.80
N THR A 154 7.53 9.20 -15.87
CA THR A 154 6.73 8.52 -16.89
C THR A 154 7.40 7.21 -17.28
N ASN A 155 7.67 7.00 -18.57
CA ASN A 155 8.47 5.89 -19.05
C ASN A 155 9.97 6.21 -18.97
N ALA A 156 10.82 5.18 -18.84
CA ALA A 156 12.26 5.33 -18.85
C ALA A 156 12.95 4.14 -19.51
N LYS A 157 14.11 4.42 -20.14
CA LYS A 157 15.09 3.40 -20.50
C LYS A 157 16.22 3.44 -19.48
N VAL A 158 16.46 2.33 -18.80
CA VAL A 158 17.39 2.28 -17.67
C VAL A 158 18.53 1.30 -17.95
N GLU A 159 19.72 1.82 -18.06
CA GLU A 159 20.97 1.04 -18.05
C GLU A 159 21.45 0.95 -16.59
N LEU A 160 21.41 -0.25 -16.01
CA LEU A 160 21.80 -0.48 -14.62
C LEU A 160 23.15 -1.18 -14.53
N SER A 161 24.15 -0.49 -13.95
CA SER A 161 25.48 -1.01 -13.68
C SER A 161 25.61 -1.37 -12.19
N ILE A 162 25.82 -2.63 -11.90
CA ILE A 162 25.94 -3.17 -10.54
C ILE A 162 27.33 -3.79 -10.31
N PRO A 163 27.79 -3.93 -9.05
CA PRO A 163 29.05 -4.57 -8.74
C PRO A 163 29.16 -5.99 -9.28
N ALA A 164 30.37 -6.44 -9.57
CA ALA A 164 30.63 -7.80 -10.04
C ALA A 164 30.07 -8.85 -9.06
N GLY A 165 29.40 -9.86 -9.61
CA GLY A 165 28.75 -10.94 -8.85
C GLY A 165 27.39 -10.59 -8.24
N TRP A 166 26.92 -9.35 -8.41
CA TRP A 166 25.54 -9.00 -8.05
C TRP A 166 24.57 -9.41 -9.17
N LYS A 167 23.31 -9.62 -8.79
CA LYS A 167 22.20 -9.90 -9.68
C LYS A 167 21.17 -8.76 -9.59
N VAL A 168 20.31 -8.66 -10.60
CA VAL A 168 19.17 -7.75 -10.66
C VAL A 168 17.92 -8.58 -10.81
N ALA A 169 16.91 -8.28 -9.99
CA ALA A 169 15.57 -8.84 -10.12
C ALA A 169 14.54 -7.70 -10.18
N THR A 170 13.68 -7.72 -11.18
CA THR A 170 12.67 -6.70 -11.44
C THR A 170 11.55 -7.28 -12.31
N ALA A 171 10.36 -6.66 -12.26
CA ALA A 171 9.27 -6.96 -13.19
C ALA A 171 9.47 -6.33 -14.58
N GLU A 172 10.41 -5.39 -14.72
CA GLU A 172 10.63 -4.64 -15.95
C GLU A 172 11.30 -5.49 -17.03
N ALA A 173 10.88 -5.30 -18.28
CA ALA A 173 11.44 -6.01 -19.42
C ALA A 173 12.86 -5.54 -19.73
N ARG A 174 13.75 -6.48 -20.02
CA ARG A 174 15.13 -6.19 -20.43
C ARG A 174 15.29 -6.49 -21.92
N ASN A 175 15.73 -5.52 -22.71
CA ASN A 175 15.96 -5.72 -24.14
C ASN A 175 17.30 -6.44 -24.42
N ALA A 176 17.55 -6.75 -25.69
CA ALA A 176 18.74 -7.48 -26.13
C ALA A 176 20.07 -6.75 -25.85
N SER A 177 20.06 -5.41 -25.73
CA SER A 177 21.22 -4.60 -25.38
C SER A 177 21.46 -4.49 -23.88
N GLY A 178 20.60 -5.13 -23.06
CA GLY A 178 20.72 -5.12 -21.61
C GLY A 178 20.08 -3.95 -20.89
N VAL A 179 19.38 -3.07 -21.62
CA VAL A 179 18.65 -1.92 -21.10
C VAL A 179 17.26 -2.34 -20.67
N PHE A 180 16.80 -1.86 -19.50
CA PHE A 180 15.44 -2.08 -19.04
C PHE A 180 14.49 -1.05 -19.65
N GLU A 181 13.37 -1.55 -20.20
CA GLU A 181 12.29 -0.73 -20.74
C GLU A 181 11.20 -0.60 -19.68
N VAL A 182 11.16 0.55 -19.03
CA VAL A 182 10.27 0.85 -17.92
C VAL A 182 9.08 1.65 -18.42
N ALA A 183 7.90 1.06 -18.38
CA ALA A 183 6.68 1.74 -18.82
C ALA A 183 6.16 2.76 -17.81
N ASP A 184 6.41 2.53 -16.52
CA ASP A 184 5.99 3.41 -15.42
C ASP A 184 7.12 3.51 -14.37
N ALA A 185 7.92 4.56 -14.47
CA ALA A 185 9.04 4.79 -13.56
C ALA A 185 8.58 5.12 -12.12
N GLU A 186 7.34 5.58 -11.93
CA GLU A 186 6.75 5.80 -10.62
C GLU A 186 6.63 4.51 -9.81
N ARG A 187 6.39 3.38 -10.49
CA ARG A 187 6.13 2.08 -9.86
C ARG A 187 7.26 1.08 -10.02
N ALA A 188 8.30 1.41 -10.78
CA ALA A 188 9.38 0.48 -11.07
C ALA A 188 10.28 0.23 -9.85
N VAL A 189 10.53 -1.06 -9.57
CA VAL A 189 11.34 -1.54 -8.46
C VAL A 189 12.41 -2.50 -8.96
N PHE A 190 13.64 -2.32 -8.50
CA PHE A 190 14.77 -3.20 -8.77
C PHE A 190 15.35 -3.69 -7.45
N ALA A 191 15.30 -4.99 -7.21
CA ALA A 191 16.10 -5.63 -6.18
C ALA A 191 17.47 -5.96 -6.74
N VAL A 192 18.54 -5.62 -6.01
CA VAL A 192 19.92 -5.87 -6.42
C VAL A 192 20.67 -6.57 -5.28
N GLY A 193 21.58 -7.49 -5.60
CA GLY A 193 22.36 -8.17 -4.57
C GLY A 193 23.09 -9.41 -5.05
N ARG A 194 24.00 -9.93 -4.18
CA ARG A 194 24.79 -11.13 -4.48
C ARG A 194 24.00 -12.42 -4.34
N ASP A 195 23.16 -12.50 -3.33
CA ASP A 195 22.45 -13.69 -2.88
C ASP A 195 21.00 -13.76 -3.35
N LEU A 196 20.64 -12.94 -4.35
CA LEU A 196 19.30 -13.01 -4.94
C LEU A 196 19.08 -14.36 -5.62
N LYS A 197 17.97 -14.98 -5.27
CA LYS A 197 17.48 -16.24 -5.84
C LYS A 197 16.10 -15.99 -6.43
N GLU A 198 15.91 -16.39 -7.67
CA GLU A 198 14.64 -16.28 -8.37
C GLU A 198 14.01 -17.64 -8.57
N ARG A 199 12.73 -17.72 -8.27
CA ARG A 199 11.88 -18.89 -8.50
C ARG A 199 10.63 -18.50 -9.28
N ARG A 200 10.45 -19.08 -10.46
CA ARG A 200 9.19 -18.98 -11.19
C ARG A 200 8.22 -20.02 -10.64
N ALA A 201 7.00 -19.62 -10.38
CA ALA A 201 5.95 -20.46 -9.83
C ALA A 201 4.60 -20.19 -10.50
N ARG A 202 3.57 -20.94 -10.18
CA ARG A 202 2.23 -20.82 -10.76
C ARG A 202 1.16 -20.85 -9.69
N ALA A 203 0.16 -20.00 -9.86
CA ALA A 203 -1.07 -19.98 -9.09
C ALA A 203 -2.24 -20.29 -10.06
N GLY A 204 -2.54 -21.56 -10.26
CA GLY A 204 -3.44 -22.01 -11.32
C GLY A 204 -2.87 -21.68 -12.70
N ALA A 205 -3.59 -20.92 -13.52
CA ALA A 205 -3.14 -20.47 -14.84
C ALA A 205 -2.15 -19.28 -14.78
N MET A 206 -2.11 -18.54 -13.65
CA MET A 206 -1.28 -17.37 -13.47
C MET A 206 0.17 -17.80 -13.14
N SER A 207 1.15 -17.23 -13.84
CA SER A 207 2.56 -17.35 -13.47
C SER A 207 2.99 -16.16 -12.62
N PHE A 208 3.94 -16.36 -11.70
CA PHE A 208 4.57 -15.30 -10.92
C PHE A 208 6.04 -15.62 -10.65
N THR A 209 6.79 -14.61 -10.26
CA THR A 209 8.20 -14.77 -9.84
C THR A 209 8.34 -14.45 -8.36
N LEU A 210 8.97 -15.34 -7.60
CA LEU A 210 9.41 -15.09 -6.23
C LEU A 210 10.91 -14.82 -6.25
N VAL A 211 11.34 -13.72 -5.66
CA VAL A 211 12.73 -13.34 -5.43
C VAL A 211 12.99 -13.32 -3.94
N THR A 212 14.02 -14.01 -3.51
CA THR A 212 14.42 -14.04 -2.11
C THR A 212 15.91 -13.72 -1.94
N ALA A 213 16.26 -13.13 -0.81
CA ALA A 213 17.64 -13.01 -0.36
C ALA A 213 17.74 -13.36 1.12
N GLY A 214 18.93 -13.75 1.56
CA GLY A 214 19.18 -14.16 2.94
C GLY A 214 18.60 -15.53 3.30
N ASP A 215 18.68 -15.87 4.59
CA ASP A 215 18.24 -17.15 5.12
C ASP A 215 16.94 -17.01 5.90
N TRP A 216 15.97 -17.84 5.62
CA TRP A 216 14.63 -17.85 6.24
C TRP A 216 14.38 -19.16 6.97
N ALA A 217 13.52 -19.18 7.98
CA ALA A 217 13.14 -20.41 8.69
C ALA A 217 12.23 -21.33 7.86
N PHE A 218 11.82 -20.90 6.67
CA PHE A 218 11.05 -21.65 5.67
C PHE A 218 11.83 -21.70 4.34
N THR A 219 11.46 -22.63 3.48
CA THR A 219 12.09 -22.78 2.15
C THR A 219 11.45 -21.82 1.14
N GLU A 220 12.17 -21.57 0.02
CA GLU A 220 11.64 -20.79 -1.12
C GLU A 220 10.39 -21.44 -1.72
N GLU A 221 10.31 -22.75 -1.69
CA GLU A 221 9.13 -23.51 -2.14
C GLU A 221 7.93 -23.22 -1.26
N GLU A 222 8.09 -23.30 0.07
CA GLU A 222 7.02 -22.98 1.03
C GLU A 222 6.54 -21.53 0.95
N ALA A 223 7.43 -20.59 0.63
CA ALA A 223 7.06 -19.21 0.38
C ALA A 223 6.30 -19.05 -0.95
N ALA A 224 6.74 -19.74 -2.00
CA ALA A 224 6.06 -19.74 -3.30
C ALA A 224 4.68 -20.39 -3.22
N ASP A 225 4.54 -21.50 -2.48
CA ASP A 225 3.24 -22.15 -2.27
C ASP A 225 2.26 -21.23 -1.52
N SER A 226 2.74 -20.55 -0.48
CA SER A 226 1.94 -19.54 0.21
C SER A 226 1.46 -18.43 -0.71
N ALA A 227 2.36 -17.85 -1.50
CA ALA A 227 1.99 -16.82 -2.48
C ALA A 227 1.00 -17.35 -3.52
N ALA A 228 1.19 -18.58 -4.02
CA ALA A 228 0.32 -19.20 -5.01
C ALA A 228 -1.11 -19.41 -4.49
N GLU A 229 -1.26 -19.90 -3.26
CA GLU A 229 -2.57 -20.06 -2.62
C GLU A 229 -3.28 -18.71 -2.42
N ILE A 230 -2.55 -17.69 -1.94
CA ILE A 230 -3.11 -16.34 -1.73
C ILE A 230 -3.55 -15.73 -3.07
N LEU A 231 -2.69 -15.78 -4.09
CA LEU A 231 -3.01 -15.27 -5.42
C LEU A 231 -4.27 -15.93 -6.01
N LYS A 232 -4.43 -17.25 -5.81
CA LYS A 232 -5.63 -17.97 -6.25
C LYS A 232 -6.89 -17.48 -5.53
N ILE A 233 -6.84 -17.27 -4.22
CA ILE A 233 -7.98 -16.76 -3.44
C ILE A 233 -8.37 -15.36 -3.89
N HIS A 234 -7.40 -14.49 -4.15
CA HIS A 234 -7.65 -13.13 -4.61
C HIS A 234 -8.21 -13.11 -6.04
N GLN A 235 -7.72 -13.97 -6.92
CA GLN A 235 -8.29 -14.17 -8.25
C GLN A 235 -9.76 -14.63 -8.19
N GLU A 236 -10.08 -15.55 -7.30
CA GLU A 236 -11.46 -16.00 -7.09
C GLU A 236 -12.36 -14.90 -6.52
N THR A 237 -11.82 -14.05 -5.64
CA THR A 237 -12.53 -12.91 -5.06
C THR A 237 -12.86 -11.85 -6.12
N THR A 238 -11.91 -11.52 -6.99
CA THR A 238 -12.05 -10.45 -7.99
C THR A 238 -12.63 -10.91 -9.32
N GLY A 239 -12.58 -12.22 -9.59
CA GLY A 239 -13.08 -12.83 -10.84
C GLY A 239 -12.13 -12.71 -12.04
N GLY A 240 -10.90 -12.23 -11.85
CA GLY A 240 -9.93 -12.04 -12.92
C GLY A 240 -8.48 -12.11 -12.46
N ALA A 241 -7.55 -12.20 -13.40
CA ALA A 241 -6.11 -12.10 -13.12
C ALA A 241 -5.69 -10.62 -12.95
N PRO A 242 -4.58 -10.32 -12.24
CA PRO A 242 -4.00 -9.00 -12.22
C PRO A 242 -3.52 -8.58 -13.61
N ARG A 243 -3.31 -7.29 -13.83
CA ARG A 243 -2.93 -6.76 -15.18
C ARG A 243 -1.58 -7.30 -15.66
N GLN A 244 -0.65 -7.52 -14.74
CA GLN A 244 0.71 -7.98 -15.03
C GLN A 244 1.03 -9.21 -14.18
N SER A 245 2.03 -9.98 -14.61
CA SER A 245 2.53 -11.13 -13.85
C SER A 245 3.12 -10.67 -12.52
N PRO A 246 2.66 -11.21 -11.37
CA PRO A 246 3.15 -10.79 -10.07
C PRO A 246 4.65 -11.06 -9.90
N HIS A 247 5.34 -10.12 -9.27
CA HIS A 247 6.74 -10.20 -8.90
C HIS A 247 6.87 -9.96 -7.39
N VAL A 248 7.21 -10.99 -6.62
CA VAL A 248 7.29 -10.93 -5.16
C VAL A 248 8.75 -10.91 -4.73
N VAL A 249 9.17 -9.85 -4.07
CA VAL A 249 10.54 -9.64 -3.60
C VAL A 249 10.58 -9.71 -2.08
N MET A 250 11.36 -10.63 -1.53
CA MET A 250 11.58 -10.80 -0.09
C MET A 250 13.03 -10.53 0.27
N LEU A 251 13.27 -9.49 1.06
CA LEU A 251 14.59 -9.10 1.51
C LEU A 251 14.67 -9.08 3.05
N PRO A 252 15.84 -9.40 3.64
CA PRO A 252 16.06 -9.11 5.06
C PRO A 252 16.06 -7.61 5.32
N LEU A 253 15.65 -7.22 6.53
CA LEU A 253 15.76 -5.83 6.99
C LEU A 253 17.20 -5.31 6.84
N PRO A 254 17.38 -4.11 6.27
CA PRO A 254 18.71 -3.55 6.09
C PRO A 254 19.31 -2.99 7.39
N GLN A 255 18.51 -2.76 8.44
CA GLN A 255 18.97 -2.26 9.72
C GLN A 255 19.64 -3.38 10.52
N ALA A 256 20.90 -3.18 10.90
CA ALA A 256 21.62 -4.12 11.75
C ALA A 256 20.92 -4.24 13.12
N GLY A 257 20.74 -5.49 13.59
CA GLY A 257 20.14 -5.77 14.90
C GLY A 257 18.62 -5.55 14.97
N ALA A 258 17.93 -5.33 13.86
CA ALA A 258 16.48 -5.22 13.86
C ALA A 258 15.82 -6.49 14.41
N ALA A 259 14.77 -6.32 15.24
CA ALA A 259 14.05 -7.45 15.82
C ALA A 259 13.40 -8.32 14.74
N GLY A 260 13.40 -9.64 14.94
CA GLY A 260 12.92 -10.60 13.94
C GLY A 260 11.45 -10.49 13.58
N ASN A 261 10.63 -9.93 14.47
CA ASN A 261 9.20 -9.70 14.25
C ASN A 261 8.86 -8.37 13.57
N LEU A 262 9.85 -7.54 13.23
CA LEU A 262 9.65 -6.31 12.48
C LEU A 262 9.64 -6.59 10.98
N TRP A 263 8.80 -5.88 10.26
CA TRP A 263 8.68 -5.98 8.81
C TRP A 263 8.08 -4.71 8.20
N SER A 264 8.27 -4.57 6.91
CA SER A 264 7.67 -3.53 6.09
C SER A 264 7.32 -4.14 4.73
N ALA A 265 6.19 -3.81 4.17
CA ALA A 265 5.80 -4.29 2.86
C ALA A 265 5.07 -3.20 2.06
N GLU A 266 5.13 -3.33 0.75
CA GLU A 266 4.46 -2.43 -0.18
C GLU A 266 4.29 -3.08 -1.54
N THR A 267 3.20 -2.73 -2.21
CA THR A 267 2.95 -3.16 -3.60
C THR A 267 3.02 -1.98 -4.55
N ARG A 268 4.00 -2.00 -5.46
CA ARG A 268 4.16 -1.04 -6.55
C ARG A 268 3.99 -1.73 -7.90
N GLY A 269 2.98 -1.31 -8.68
CA GLY A 269 2.67 -1.93 -9.96
C GLY A 269 2.46 -3.44 -9.84
N ALA A 270 3.30 -4.23 -10.50
CA ALA A 270 3.30 -5.69 -10.43
C ALA A 270 4.20 -6.25 -9.32
N THR A 271 4.96 -5.41 -8.62
CA THR A 271 5.96 -5.85 -7.64
C THR A 271 5.45 -5.68 -6.21
N VAL A 272 5.43 -6.78 -5.47
CA VAL A 272 5.24 -6.80 -4.02
C VAL A 272 6.61 -6.88 -3.37
N VAL A 273 6.93 -5.91 -2.53
CA VAL A 273 8.17 -5.87 -1.74
C VAL A 273 7.85 -6.20 -0.29
N LEU A 274 8.48 -7.22 0.25
CA LEU A 274 8.47 -7.55 1.67
C LEU A 274 9.89 -7.48 2.21
N VAL A 275 10.13 -6.58 3.14
CA VAL A 275 11.40 -6.46 3.87
C VAL A 275 11.15 -6.85 5.33
N SER A 276 11.80 -7.89 5.83
CA SER A 276 11.41 -8.53 7.07
C SER A 276 12.60 -8.93 7.92
N GLY A 277 12.44 -8.83 9.24
CA GLY A 277 13.32 -9.48 10.20
C GLY A 277 13.21 -11.00 10.10
N ARG A 278 14.20 -11.70 10.63
CA ARG A 278 14.29 -13.17 10.56
C ARG A 278 13.86 -13.78 11.89
N LEU A 279 12.71 -14.44 11.87
CA LEU A 279 12.22 -15.22 13.01
C LEU A 279 12.79 -16.63 12.96
N PRO A 280 13.32 -17.17 14.09
CA PRO A 280 13.90 -18.51 14.13
C PRO A 280 12.83 -19.62 14.08
N SER A 281 11.63 -19.34 14.55
CA SER A 281 10.51 -20.29 14.50
C SER A 281 9.88 -20.31 13.11
N LYS A 282 9.87 -21.45 12.46
CA LYS A 282 9.22 -21.65 11.15
C LYS A 282 7.74 -21.25 11.17
N LEU A 283 7.01 -21.63 12.23
CA LEU A 283 5.60 -21.29 12.38
C LEU A 283 5.39 -19.77 12.45
N ALA A 284 6.18 -19.07 13.29
CA ALA A 284 6.09 -17.63 13.42
C ALA A 284 6.52 -16.89 12.14
N ALA A 285 7.60 -17.36 11.50
CA ALA A 285 8.09 -16.77 10.26
C ALA A 285 7.08 -16.93 9.11
N LYS A 286 6.44 -18.10 9.00
CA LYS A 286 5.37 -18.31 8.00
C LYS A 286 4.13 -17.49 8.31
N ALA A 287 3.72 -17.38 9.56
CA ALA A 287 2.57 -16.55 9.93
C ALA A 287 2.81 -15.07 9.58
N GLN A 288 4.03 -14.56 9.79
CA GLN A 288 4.41 -13.20 9.41
C GLN A 288 4.42 -13.01 7.88
N LEU A 289 5.03 -13.93 7.15
CA LEU A 289 5.02 -13.95 5.68
C LEU A 289 3.60 -13.95 5.13
N ASP A 290 2.79 -14.90 5.58
CA ASP A 290 1.44 -15.11 5.09
C ASP A 290 0.53 -13.91 5.38
N GLY A 291 0.67 -13.31 6.57
CA GLY A 291 -0.07 -12.10 6.94
C GLY A 291 0.26 -10.92 6.04
N ALA A 292 1.55 -10.66 5.80
CA ALA A 292 1.99 -9.59 4.91
C ALA A 292 1.56 -9.85 3.46
N LEU A 293 1.83 -11.05 2.93
CA LEU A 293 1.48 -11.39 1.55
C LEU A 293 -0.04 -11.37 1.29
N THR A 294 -0.86 -11.75 2.28
CA THR A 294 -2.32 -11.76 2.08
C THR A 294 -2.88 -10.35 1.88
N HIS A 295 -2.28 -9.35 2.50
CA HIS A 295 -2.64 -7.94 2.27
C HIS A 295 -2.02 -7.43 0.96
N GLU A 296 -0.71 -7.52 0.83
CA GLU A 296 0.03 -6.90 -0.27
C GLU A 296 -0.31 -7.50 -1.64
N LEU A 297 -0.49 -8.81 -1.74
CA LEU A 297 -0.86 -9.41 -3.01
C LEU A 297 -2.25 -8.99 -3.50
N PHE A 298 -3.16 -8.55 -2.61
CA PHE A 298 -4.44 -8.02 -3.05
C PHE A 298 -4.31 -6.69 -3.77
N HIS A 299 -3.29 -5.91 -3.45
CA HIS A 299 -3.01 -4.63 -4.13
C HIS A 299 -2.64 -4.80 -5.62
N LEU A 300 -2.25 -5.98 -6.07
CA LEU A 300 -2.10 -6.28 -7.50
C LEU A 300 -3.43 -6.14 -8.27
N TRP A 301 -4.55 -6.31 -7.58
CA TRP A 301 -5.90 -6.07 -8.11
C TRP A 301 -6.43 -4.70 -7.70
N VAL A 302 -6.36 -4.34 -6.43
CA VAL A 302 -6.92 -3.11 -5.86
C VAL A 302 -5.84 -2.36 -5.07
N PRO A 303 -5.32 -1.23 -5.56
CA PRO A 303 -5.81 -0.44 -6.69
C PRO A 303 -5.22 -0.80 -8.06
N ASN A 304 -4.09 -1.53 -8.17
CA ASN A 304 -3.25 -1.59 -9.37
C ASN A 304 -3.92 -2.27 -10.59
N GLY A 305 -4.92 -3.11 -10.36
CA GLY A 305 -5.69 -3.77 -11.42
C GLY A 305 -6.85 -2.93 -11.96
N LEU A 306 -7.19 -1.81 -11.34
CA LEU A 306 -8.32 -0.96 -11.70
C LEU A 306 -7.84 0.31 -12.40
N ALA A 307 -8.59 0.80 -13.40
CA ALA A 307 -8.40 2.12 -13.99
C ALA A 307 -9.16 3.16 -13.15
N LEU A 308 -8.69 3.38 -11.92
CA LEU A 308 -9.22 4.34 -10.98
C LEU A 308 -8.09 5.24 -10.49
N GLU A 309 -8.42 6.51 -10.26
CA GLU A 309 -7.48 7.51 -9.78
C GLU A 309 -8.05 8.31 -8.59
N GLY A 310 -7.20 9.10 -7.95
CA GLY A 310 -7.56 9.90 -6.79
C GLY A 310 -7.36 9.18 -5.46
N GLU A 311 -7.72 9.87 -4.38
CA GLU A 311 -7.45 9.44 -3.01
C GLU A 311 -8.64 8.66 -2.45
N TYR A 312 -8.68 7.35 -2.71
CA TYR A 312 -9.69 6.41 -2.18
C TYR A 312 -9.05 5.30 -1.31
N ASP A 313 -8.01 5.67 -0.57
CA ASP A 313 -7.22 4.79 0.32
C ASP A 313 -8.09 4.03 1.32
N TRP A 314 -9.17 4.62 1.79
CA TRP A 314 -10.12 3.96 2.68
C TRP A 314 -10.63 2.63 2.12
N PHE A 315 -10.74 2.53 0.79
CA PHE A 315 -11.17 1.31 0.13
C PHE A 315 -10.00 0.36 -0.13
N TYR A 316 -8.94 0.85 -0.81
CA TYR A 316 -7.87 -0.07 -1.17
C TYR A 316 -6.96 -0.45 0.00
N GLU A 317 -7.03 0.23 1.16
CA GLU A 317 -6.35 -0.17 2.39
C GLU A 317 -7.32 -0.81 3.40
N GLY A 318 -8.39 -0.09 3.76
CA GLY A 318 -9.31 -0.55 4.80
C GLY A 318 -10.07 -1.81 4.41
N PHE A 319 -10.61 -1.86 3.19
CA PHE A 319 -11.31 -3.05 2.69
C PHE A 319 -10.34 -4.18 2.37
N THR A 320 -9.11 -3.88 1.93
CA THR A 320 -8.05 -4.90 1.75
C THR A 320 -7.73 -5.60 3.06
N ASN A 321 -7.65 -4.88 4.17
CA ASN A 321 -7.49 -5.51 5.49
C ASN A 321 -8.62 -6.52 5.79
N TYR A 322 -9.85 -6.19 5.46
CA TYR A 322 -10.97 -7.11 5.63
C TYR A 322 -10.85 -8.33 4.71
N VAL A 323 -10.52 -8.13 3.43
CA VAL A 323 -10.29 -9.22 2.48
C VAL A 323 -9.14 -10.12 2.93
N ALA A 324 -8.08 -9.55 3.47
CA ALA A 324 -6.95 -10.31 4.02
C ALA A 324 -7.37 -11.19 5.20
N LEU A 325 -8.18 -10.69 6.13
CA LEU A 325 -8.73 -11.50 7.22
C LEU A 325 -9.59 -12.66 6.70
N ARG A 326 -10.44 -12.40 5.70
CA ARG A 326 -11.28 -13.44 5.08
C ARG A 326 -10.44 -14.49 4.36
N ALA A 327 -9.40 -14.08 3.65
CA ALA A 327 -8.47 -15.00 2.98
C ALA A 327 -7.68 -15.83 3.99
N GLY A 328 -7.22 -15.23 5.10
CA GLY A 328 -6.54 -15.95 6.19
C GLY A 328 -7.40 -17.03 6.82
N MET A 329 -8.69 -16.77 7.07
CA MET A 329 -9.63 -17.78 7.53
C MET A 329 -9.84 -18.89 6.50
N ARG A 330 -10.01 -18.53 5.24
CA ARG A 330 -10.21 -19.50 4.15
C ARG A 330 -9.03 -20.45 3.98
N ARG A 331 -7.81 -19.99 4.27
CA ARG A 331 -6.58 -20.79 4.27
C ARG A 331 -6.37 -21.59 5.58
N GLY A 332 -7.24 -21.43 6.58
CA GLY A 332 -7.07 -22.03 7.90
C GLY A 332 -5.92 -21.44 8.73
N GLN A 333 -5.38 -20.29 8.33
CA GLN A 333 -4.33 -19.56 9.06
C GLN A 333 -4.90 -18.79 10.25
N LEU A 334 -6.12 -18.30 10.10
CA LEU A 334 -6.89 -17.66 11.16
C LEU A 334 -8.07 -18.54 11.54
N THR A 335 -8.25 -18.75 12.82
CA THR A 335 -9.50 -19.29 13.34
C THR A 335 -10.59 -18.21 13.29
N PHE A 336 -11.86 -18.61 13.41
CA PHE A 336 -12.95 -17.63 13.52
C PHE A 336 -12.79 -16.72 14.75
N HIS A 337 -12.21 -17.25 15.82
CA HIS A 337 -11.88 -16.46 17.01
C HIS A 337 -10.79 -15.42 16.75
N ASP A 338 -9.73 -15.77 16.01
CA ASP A 338 -8.68 -14.81 15.63
C ASP A 338 -9.24 -13.70 14.75
N TYR A 339 -10.16 -14.04 13.85
CA TYR A 339 -10.86 -13.06 13.01
C TYR A 339 -11.67 -12.08 13.87
N LEU A 340 -12.44 -12.57 14.86
CA LEU A 340 -13.21 -11.72 15.76
C LEU A 340 -12.29 -10.85 16.63
N ASN A 341 -11.17 -11.38 17.11
CA ASN A 341 -10.17 -10.64 17.87
C ASN A 341 -9.53 -9.52 17.03
N ALA A 342 -9.27 -9.77 15.75
CA ALA A 342 -8.76 -8.74 14.84
C ALA A 342 -9.77 -7.58 14.66
N LEU A 343 -11.07 -7.89 14.57
CA LEU A 343 -12.12 -6.86 14.51
C LEU A 343 -12.20 -6.05 15.82
N GLY A 344 -12.10 -6.69 16.97
CA GLY A 344 -12.04 -6.02 18.27
C GLY A 344 -10.85 -5.09 18.39
N SER A 345 -9.66 -5.54 17.94
CA SER A 345 -8.44 -4.74 17.90
C SER A 345 -8.55 -3.55 16.96
N ALA A 346 -9.17 -3.73 15.80
CA ALA A 346 -9.43 -2.64 14.86
C ALA A 346 -10.39 -1.61 15.46
N TYR A 347 -11.42 -2.04 16.19
CA TYR A 347 -12.35 -1.16 16.87
C TYR A 347 -11.65 -0.35 17.98
N ASP A 348 -10.79 -0.98 18.76
CA ASP A 348 -9.97 -0.28 19.74
C ASP A 348 -9.06 0.77 19.11
N SER A 349 -8.44 0.44 17.99
CA SER A 349 -7.58 1.36 17.25
C SER A 349 -8.37 2.53 16.66
N TYR A 350 -9.54 2.26 16.10
CA TYR A 350 -10.47 3.29 15.64
C TYR A 350 -10.90 4.22 16.79
N ARG A 351 -11.26 3.66 17.95
CA ARG A 351 -11.67 4.47 19.12
C ARG A 351 -10.54 5.32 19.69
N ARG A 352 -9.31 4.85 19.61
CA ARG A 352 -8.11 5.58 20.06
C ARG A 352 -7.53 6.53 19.01
N ALA A 353 -8.11 6.59 17.82
CA ALA A 353 -7.64 7.49 16.77
C ALA A 353 -7.59 8.93 17.27
N ARG A 354 -6.45 9.59 17.05
CA ARG A 354 -6.30 11.02 17.35
C ARG A 354 -6.97 11.84 16.26
N GLY A 355 -7.62 12.93 16.65
CA GLY A 355 -8.32 13.83 15.73
C GLY A 355 -9.84 13.55 15.62
N PRO A 356 -10.55 14.31 14.78
CA PRO A 356 -11.99 14.16 14.61
C PRO A 356 -12.33 12.80 14.00
N ARG A 357 -13.17 12.03 14.71
CA ARG A 357 -13.69 10.73 14.22
C ARG A 357 -14.93 10.91 13.35
N GLU A 358 -15.52 12.09 13.43
CA GLU A 358 -16.66 12.53 12.62
C GLU A 358 -16.20 13.04 11.25
N VAL A 359 -15.54 12.15 10.51
CA VAL A 359 -15.00 12.41 9.17
C VAL A 359 -15.44 11.28 8.26
N SER A 360 -15.85 11.60 7.05
CA SER A 360 -16.17 10.60 6.02
C SER A 360 -14.93 9.79 5.64
N LEU A 361 -15.11 8.59 5.08
CA LEU A 361 -13.98 7.79 4.62
C LEU A 361 -13.23 8.43 3.43
N PRO A 362 -13.90 9.01 2.41
CA PRO A 362 -13.23 9.79 1.37
C PRO A 362 -12.41 10.97 1.92
N GLU A 363 -12.93 11.72 2.88
CA GLU A 363 -12.18 12.81 3.52
C GLU A 363 -11.00 12.30 4.36
N ALA A 364 -11.15 11.15 5.01
CA ALA A 364 -10.05 10.52 5.74
C ALA A 364 -8.88 10.14 4.83
N SER A 365 -9.15 9.69 3.58
CA SER A 365 -8.11 9.39 2.59
C SER A 365 -7.30 10.62 2.23
N GLN A 366 -7.93 11.76 1.99
CA GLN A 366 -7.24 13.03 1.70
C GLN A 366 -6.29 13.47 2.83
N ARG A 367 -6.51 12.97 4.03
CA ARG A 367 -5.73 13.29 5.24
C ARG A 367 -5.01 12.08 5.83
N ARG A 368 -4.81 11.01 5.04
CA ARG A 368 -4.18 9.76 5.50
C ARG A 368 -2.88 10.00 6.25
N PHE A 369 -1.96 10.76 5.66
CA PHE A 369 -0.67 11.10 6.23
C PHE A 369 -0.70 12.31 7.19
N ALA A 370 -1.83 13.03 7.26
CA ALA A 370 -2.05 14.15 8.15
C ALA A 370 -2.89 13.79 9.40
N GLY A 371 -2.82 12.55 9.85
CA GLY A 371 -3.42 12.07 11.10
C GLY A 371 -4.69 11.24 10.96
N SER A 372 -5.23 11.04 9.76
CA SER A 372 -6.44 10.23 9.54
C SER A 372 -6.15 8.77 9.16
N GLY A 373 -4.89 8.31 9.22
CA GLY A 373 -4.52 6.93 8.86
C GLY A 373 -5.32 5.87 9.62
N ALA A 374 -5.54 6.06 10.92
CA ALA A 374 -6.35 5.13 11.71
C ALA A 374 -7.80 4.98 11.20
N LEU A 375 -8.38 6.03 10.63
CA LEU A 375 -9.71 5.98 10.01
C LEU A 375 -9.67 5.20 8.69
N VAL A 376 -8.67 5.47 7.85
CA VAL A 376 -8.48 4.78 6.58
C VAL A 376 -8.38 3.27 6.82
N TYR A 377 -7.46 2.84 7.69
CA TYR A 377 -7.21 1.43 7.94
C TYR A 377 -8.27 0.75 8.80
N HIS A 378 -8.61 1.32 9.96
CA HIS A 378 -9.42 0.62 10.96
C HIS A 378 -10.91 0.89 10.80
N LYS A 379 -11.34 2.17 10.57
CA LYS A 379 -12.75 2.44 10.23
C LYS A 379 -13.09 1.79 8.89
N GLY A 380 -12.18 1.85 7.88
CA GLY A 380 -12.38 1.21 6.59
C GLY A 380 -12.58 -0.30 6.71
N LEU A 381 -11.73 -1.01 7.49
CA LEU A 381 -11.89 -2.45 7.77
C LEU A 381 -13.24 -2.76 8.43
N LEU A 382 -13.63 -1.99 9.46
CA LEU A 382 -14.90 -2.20 10.18
C LEU A 382 -16.12 -1.92 9.28
N VAL A 383 -16.03 -0.90 8.43
CA VAL A 383 -17.09 -0.62 7.44
C VAL A 383 -17.20 -1.75 6.42
N ALA A 384 -16.08 -2.27 5.93
CA ALA A 384 -16.07 -3.42 5.02
C ALA A 384 -16.71 -4.67 5.64
N PHE A 385 -16.38 -4.96 6.90
CA PHE A 385 -16.97 -6.04 7.69
C PHE A 385 -18.48 -5.88 7.84
N LEU A 386 -18.93 -4.71 8.32
CA LEU A 386 -20.36 -4.43 8.53
C LEU A 386 -21.14 -4.42 7.21
N TYR A 387 -20.54 -3.88 6.16
CA TYR A 387 -21.11 -3.87 4.83
C TYR A 387 -21.33 -5.29 4.31
N ASP A 388 -20.31 -6.14 4.35
CA ASP A 388 -20.37 -7.51 3.84
C ASP A 388 -21.46 -8.34 4.57
N LEU A 389 -21.49 -8.25 5.90
CA LEU A 389 -22.49 -8.96 6.68
C LEU A 389 -23.92 -8.45 6.46
N THR A 390 -24.07 -7.13 6.36
CA THR A 390 -25.37 -6.50 6.11
C THR A 390 -25.89 -6.90 4.73
N LEU A 391 -25.03 -6.86 3.71
CA LEU A 391 -25.37 -7.27 2.34
C LEU A 391 -25.74 -8.75 2.28
N MET A 392 -24.95 -9.63 2.89
CA MET A 392 -25.26 -11.06 2.97
C MET A 392 -26.60 -11.32 3.66
N ARG A 393 -26.88 -10.62 4.78
CA ARG A 393 -28.15 -10.75 5.49
C ARG A 393 -29.34 -10.29 4.64
N GLN A 394 -29.24 -9.10 4.01
CA GLN A 394 -30.31 -8.53 3.17
C GLN A 394 -30.63 -9.39 1.95
N THR A 395 -29.62 -10.06 1.40
CA THR A 395 -29.77 -10.86 0.17
C THR A 395 -29.93 -12.36 0.44
N GLY A 396 -30.09 -12.77 1.71
CA GLY A 396 -30.15 -14.20 2.09
C GLY A 396 -28.85 -14.95 1.73
N GLY A 397 -27.72 -14.23 1.72
CA GLY A 397 -26.40 -14.75 1.39
C GLY A 397 -26.15 -14.98 -0.12
N LYS A 398 -26.93 -14.34 -0.98
CA LYS A 398 -26.73 -14.39 -2.44
C LYS A 398 -25.63 -13.44 -2.89
N ASN A 399 -25.48 -12.29 -2.24
CA ASN A 399 -24.46 -11.28 -2.52
C ASN A 399 -23.59 -11.03 -1.30
N SER A 400 -22.35 -10.70 -1.56
CA SER A 400 -21.30 -10.35 -0.60
C SER A 400 -20.42 -9.24 -1.20
N LEU A 401 -19.40 -8.82 -0.49
CA LEU A 401 -18.40 -7.88 -1.00
C LEU A 401 -17.67 -8.41 -2.27
N VAL A 402 -17.65 -9.72 -2.47
CA VAL A 402 -17.07 -10.36 -3.66
C VAL A 402 -17.76 -9.87 -4.95
N GLU A 403 -19.07 -9.74 -4.96
CA GLU A 403 -19.83 -9.26 -6.11
C GLU A 403 -19.52 -7.79 -6.41
N VAL A 404 -19.26 -6.98 -5.38
CA VAL A 404 -18.83 -5.58 -5.56
C VAL A 404 -17.45 -5.52 -6.24
N TYR A 405 -16.48 -6.34 -5.80
CA TYR A 405 -15.18 -6.41 -6.46
C TYR A 405 -15.30 -6.87 -7.91
N ARG A 406 -16.05 -7.92 -8.19
CA ARG A 406 -16.27 -8.40 -9.56
C ARG A 406 -16.90 -7.34 -10.45
N GLU A 407 -17.83 -6.55 -9.93
CA GLU A 407 -18.44 -5.44 -10.66
C GLU A 407 -17.45 -4.32 -10.93
N LEU A 408 -16.62 -3.94 -9.96
CA LEU A 408 -15.54 -2.97 -10.16
C LEU A 408 -14.57 -3.44 -11.24
N PHE A 409 -14.16 -4.72 -11.20
CA PHE A 409 -13.27 -5.29 -12.22
C PHE A 409 -13.93 -5.36 -13.59
N ARG A 410 -15.21 -5.68 -13.66
CA ARG A 410 -15.95 -5.69 -14.92
C ARG A 410 -16.01 -4.30 -15.57
N ARG A 411 -16.16 -3.24 -14.77
CA ARG A 411 -16.28 -1.85 -15.26
C ARG A 411 -14.94 -1.19 -15.50
N HIS A 412 -13.97 -1.40 -14.60
CA HIS A 412 -12.75 -0.63 -14.53
C HIS A 412 -11.47 -1.46 -14.66
N GLY A 413 -11.56 -2.80 -14.77
CA GLY A 413 -10.40 -3.67 -14.86
C GLY A 413 -9.64 -3.58 -16.19
N ARG A 414 -10.28 -3.12 -17.26
CA ARG A 414 -9.71 -3.01 -18.62
C ARG A 414 -9.76 -1.60 -19.19
N GLY A 415 -10.13 -0.61 -18.38
CA GLY A 415 -10.23 0.78 -18.83
C GLY A 415 -8.86 1.36 -19.18
N GLU A 416 -8.78 2.12 -20.26
CA GLU A 416 -7.58 2.88 -20.64
C GLU A 416 -7.56 4.25 -19.94
N GLN A 417 -8.75 4.85 -19.74
CA GLN A 417 -8.88 6.12 -19.03
C GLN A 417 -9.33 5.89 -17.59
N PRO A 418 -8.60 6.42 -16.61
CA PRO A 418 -8.96 6.30 -15.20
C PRO A 418 -10.26 7.08 -14.90
N ALA A 419 -11.07 6.51 -14.00
CA ALA A 419 -12.24 7.17 -13.42
C ALA A 419 -11.92 7.60 -11.97
N ASP A 420 -12.67 8.57 -11.44
CA ASP A 420 -12.59 8.93 -10.04
C ASP A 420 -12.91 7.73 -9.13
N GLY A 421 -11.93 7.31 -8.33
CA GLY A 421 -11.99 6.10 -7.53
C GLY A 421 -13.04 6.18 -6.43
N ASN A 422 -13.19 7.32 -5.74
CA ASN A 422 -14.24 7.50 -4.73
C ASN A 422 -15.63 7.34 -5.32
N ARG A 423 -15.89 8.02 -6.43
CA ARG A 423 -17.20 7.95 -7.10
C ARG A 423 -17.50 6.55 -7.61
N ALA A 424 -16.53 5.89 -8.23
CA ALA A 424 -16.69 4.55 -8.79
C ALA A 424 -16.98 3.52 -7.67
N VAL A 425 -16.23 3.56 -6.59
CA VAL A 425 -16.38 2.63 -5.46
C VAL A 425 -17.69 2.89 -4.71
N VAL A 426 -18.02 4.14 -4.39
CA VAL A 426 -19.28 4.51 -3.73
C VAL A 426 -20.48 4.07 -4.56
N ALA A 427 -20.44 4.26 -5.88
CA ALA A 427 -21.50 3.81 -6.78
C ALA A 427 -21.63 2.27 -6.79
N ALA A 428 -20.52 1.54 -6.83
CA ALA A 428 -20.54 0.08 -6.81
C ALA A 428 -21.10 -0.47 -5.49
N LEU A 429 -20.64 0.06 -4.35
CA LEU A 429 -21.14 -0.31 -3.03
C LEU A 429 -22.65 0.05 -2.88
N GLY A 430 -23.06 1.25 -3.29
CA GLY A 430 -24.44 1.72 -3.14
C GLY A 430 -25.45 0.98 -4.02
N SER A 431 -25.02 0.44 -5.16
CA SER A 431 -25.89 -0.31 -6.09
C SER A 431 -26.15 -1.75 -5.67
N ALA A 432 -25.29 -2.33 -4.82
CA ALA A 432 -25.40 -3.73 -4.41
C ALA A 432 -26.50 -3.91 -3.36
N GLY A 433 -27.49 -4.77 -3.64
CA GLY A 433 -28.45 -5.28 -2.65
C GLY A 433 -29.19 -4.23 -1.79
N GLY A 434 -29.38 -3.00 -2.28
CA GLY A 434 -30.08 -1.95 -1.51
C GLY A 434 -29.21 -1.26 -0.45
N MET A 435 -27.89 -1.34 -0.57
CA MET A 435 -26.93 -0.81 0.42
C MET A 435 -26.71 0.71 0.35
N ARG A 436 -27.47 1.44 -0.43
CA ARG A 436 -27.28 2.90 -0.61
C ARG A 436 -27.32 3.67 0.72
N ALA A 437 -28.32 3.41 1.57
CA ALA A 437 -28.43 4.07 2.87
C ALA A 437 -27.26 3.75 3.83
N PHE A 438 -26.72 2.54 3.74
CA PHE A 438 -25.51 2.17 4.50
C PHE A 438 -24.30 2.98 4.04
N VAL A 439 -24.11 3.09 2.72
CA VAL A 439 -22.98 3.82 2.11
C VAL A 439 -23.06 5.31 2.44
N GLU A 440 -24.24 5.93 2.29
CA GLU A 440 -24.47 7.34 2.66
C GLU A 440 -24.15 7.60 4.12
N ARG A 441 -24.48 6.67 5.01
CA ARG A 441 -24.27 6.85 6.44
C ARG A 441 -22.84 6.63 6.90
N TYR A 442 -22.16 5.57 6.45
CA TYR A 442 -20.89 5.09 7.03
C TYR A 442 -19.68 5.31 6.13
N VAL A 443 -19.88 5.54 4.83
CA VAL A 443 -18.81 5.83 3.87
C VAL A 443 -18.78 7.32 3.57
N GLU A 444 -19.85 7.87 2.97
CA GLU A 444 -19.94 9.29 2.59
C GLU A 444 -20.22 10.19 3.79
N GLY A 445 -20.93 9.68 4.78
CA GLY A 445 -21.23 10.38 6.02
C GLY A 445 -20.14 10.23 7.08
N SER A 446 -20.23 11.05 8.09
CA SER A 446 -19.32 11.11 9.24
C SER A 446 -19.80 10.31 10.46
N THR A 447 -20.83 9.47 10.31
CA THR A 447 -21.40 8.73 11.43
C THR A 447 -20.35 7.86 12.14
N GLU A 448 -20.30 7.98 13.46
CA GLU A 448 -19.43 7.14 14.29
C GLU A 448 -19.93 5.70 14.30
N LEU A 449 -18.98 4.76 14.28
CA LEU A 449 -19.29 3.32 14.38
C LEU A 449 -19.45 2.92 15.84
N THR A 450 -20.65 2.57 16.24
CA THR A 450 -20.95 1.98 17.54
C THR A 450 -21.04 0.47 17.37
N LEU A 451 -19.88 -0.21 17.37
CA LEU A 451 -19.78 -1.64 17.04
C LEU A 451 -20.78 -2.53 17.79
N PRO A 452 -20.99 -2.38 19.14
CA PRO A 452 -21.92 -3.26 19.87
C PRO A 452 -23.32 -3.31 19.25
N SER A 453 -23.93 -2.14 19.01
CA SER A 453 -25.29 -2.07 18.45
C SER A 453 -25.40 -2.50 16.99
N LEU A 454 -24.28 -2.42 16.23
CA LEU A 454 -24.26 -2.78 14.81
C LEU A 454 -24.09 -4.28 14.57
N ILE A 455 -23.42 -5.00 15.49
CA ILE A 455 -23.15 -6.44 15.32
C ILE A 455 -24.17 -7.33 16.04
N GLU A 456 -24.89 -6.83 17.04
CA GLU A 456 -25.90 -7.59 17.76
C GLU A 456 -26.98 -8.20 16.84
N PRO A 457 -27.55 -7.45 15.87
CA PRO A 457 -28.50 -8.04 14.91
C PRO A 457 -27.90 -9.10 13.99
N LEU A 458 -26.57 -9.21 13.94
CA LEU A 458 -25.82 -10.18 13.12
C LEU A 458 -25.45 -11.46 13.90
N GLY A 459 -25.85 -11.58 15.16
CA GLY A 459 -25.54 -12.72 16.02
C GLY A 459 -24.16 -12.63 16.68
N LEU A 460 -23.58 -11.43 16.75
CA LEU A 460 -22.32 -11.16 17.41
C LEU A 460 -22.55 -10.20 18.59
N ARG A 461 -21.66 -10.26 19.57
CA ARG A 461 -21.68 -9.36 20.73
C ARG A 461 -20.28 -8.83 21.04
N VAL A 462 -20.23 -7.67 21.66
CA VAL A 462 -19.03 -7.21 22.34
C VAL A 462 -19.08 -7.70 23.78
N GLU A 463 -18.06 -8.44 24.20
CA GLU A 463 -17.99 -8.96 25.55
C GLU A 463 -17.63 -7.83 26.54
N PRO A 464 -18.37 -7.71 27.66
CA PRO A 464 -18.10 -6.68 28.64
C PRO A 464 -16.82 -6.96 29.42
N GLY A 465 -16.06 -5.92 29.65
CA GLY A 465 -14.88 -5.93 30.55
C GLY A 465 -13.57 -6.25 29.85
N GLY A 466 -12.51 -5.54 30.31
CA GLY A 466 -11.15 -5.70 29.83
C GLY A 466 -10.56 -4.47 29.19
N ALA A 467 -9.23 -4.46 29.08
CA ALA A 467 -8.46 -3.38 28.43
C ALA A 467 -8.58 -3.40 26.92
N ARG A 468 -9.16 -4.46 26.34
CA ARG A 468 -9.34 -4.67 24.89
C ARG A 468 -10.77 -5.06 24.59
N THR A 469 -11.24 -4.64 23.43
CA THR A 469 -12.56 -5.06 22.92
C THR A 469 -12.49 -6.53 22.45
N HIS A 470 -13.31 -7.38 23.03
CA HIS A 470 -13.51 -8.75 22.59
C HIS A 470 -14.85 -8.87 21.88
N VAL A 471 -14.82 -9.39 20.66
CA VAL A 471 -16.03 -9.71 19.90
C VAL A 471 -16.26 -11.20 20.00
N GLY A 472 -17.46 -11.61 20.39
CA GLY A 472 -17.88 -12.99 20.52
C GLY A 472 -19.15 -13.30 19.73
N VAL A 473 -19.48 -14.57 19.63
CA VAL A 473 -20.78 -15.01 19.11
C VAL A 473 -21.82 -14.92 20.24
N SER A 474 -23.04 -14.47 19.92
CA SER A 474 -24.13 -14.39 20.86
C SER A 474 -24.50 -15.79 21.40
N ASP A 475 -24.92 -15.87 22.68
CA ASP A 475 -25.23 -17.14 23.33
C ASP A 475 -26.44 -17.85 22.71
N SER A 476 -27.34 -17.06 22.10
CA SER A 476 -28.46 -17.56 21.33
C SER A 476 -28.48 -16.97 19.95
N LEU A 477 -28.52 -17.80 18.93
CA LEU A 477 -28.62 -17.41 17.53
C LEU A 477 -29.99 -17.85 16.97
N ASP A 478 -30.61 -16.97 16.19
CA ASP A 478 -31.68 -17.40 15.32
C ASP A 478 -31.14 -18.15 14.10
N SER A 479 -32.01 -18.73 13.28
CA SER A 479 -31.60 -19.54 12.11
C SER A 479 -30.90 -18.69 11.04
N ALA A 480 -31.30 -17.44 10.87
CA ALA A 480 -30.68 -16.54 9.88
C ALA A 480 -29.28 -16.09 10.33
N GLN A 481 -29.13 -15.76 11.61
CA GLN A 481 -27.82 -15.44 12.21
C GLN A 481 -26.86 -16.63 12.13
N ARG A 482 -27.35 -17.83 12.46
CA ARG A 482 -26.54 -19.06 12.38
C ARG A 482 -26.06 -19.32 10.95
N GLU A 483 -26.94 -19.20 9.97
CA GLU A 483 -26.58 -19.36 8.56
C GLU A 483 -25.59 -18.27 8.09
N LEU A 484 -25.80 -17.02 8.51
CA LEU A 484 -24.90 -15.91 8.20
C LEU A 484 -23.49 -16.18 8.75
N LEU A 485 -23.38 -16.54 10.03
CA LEU A 485 -22.10 -16.80 10.68
C LEU A 485 -21.40 -18.03 10.08
N ARG A 486 -22.18 -19.06 9.71
CA ARG A 486 -21.64 -20.24 9.03
C ARG A 486 -20.99 -19.89 7.70
N LYS A 487 -21.57 -18.98 6.92
CA LYS A 487 -20.95 -18.45 5.67
C LYS A 487 -19.69 -17.65 5.93
N LEU A 488 -19.53 -17.08 7.12
CA LEU A 488 -18.30 -16.44 7.55
C LEU A 488 -17.21 -17.42 8.01
N GLY A 489 -17.54 -18.70 8.17
CA GLY A 489 -16.61 -19.71 8.66
C GLY A 489 -16.83 -20.11 10.11
N TYR A 490 -17.90 -19.62 10.77
CA TYR A 490 -18.27 -20.08 12.11
C TYR A 490 -18.74 -21.53 12.06
N ASN A 491 -18.16 -22.34 12.93
CA ASN A 491 -18.58 -23.70 13.13
C ASN A 491 -18.99 -23.88 14.60
N GLU A 492 -20.27 -24.21 14.85
CA GLU A 492 -20.78 -24.42 16.22
C GLU A 492 -20.09 -25.59 16.94
N ARG A 493 -19.50 -26.50 16.18
CA ARG A 493 -18.65 -27.56 16.74
C ARG A 493 -17.21 -27.13 16.63
N PRO A 494 -16.58 -26.64 17.72
CA PRO A 494 -15.15 -26.42 17.69
C PRO A 494 -14.49 -27.74 17.33
N ASP A 495 -13.59 -27.70 16.34
CA ASP A 495 -12.79 -28.87 16.01
C ASP A 495 -11.99 -29.35 17.25
N ALA A 496 -11.58 -30.59 17.25
CA ALA A 496 -10.89 -31.18 18.40
C ALA A 496 -9.55 -30.47 18.70
N GLU A 497 -8.96 -29.77 17.72
CA GLU A 497 -7.74 -28.98 17.90
C GLU A 497 -8.01 -27.65 18.61
N SER A 498 -9.06 -26.95 18.24
CA SER A 498 -9.49 -25.73 18.95
C SER A 498 -9.81 -25.99 20.41
N ARG A 499 -10.45 -27.13 20.73
CA ARG A 499 -10.68 -27.55 22.13
C ARG A 499 -9.38 -27.80 22.88
N LYS A 500 -8.43 -28.53 22.28
CA LYS A 500 -7.11 -28.80 22.88
C LYS A 500 -6.30 -27.53 23.09
N LEU A 501 -6.38 -26.58 22.17
CA LEU A 501 -5.72 -25.29 22.30
C LEU A 501 -6.31 -24.46 23.45
N HIS A 502 -7.63 -24.37 23.53
CA HIS A 502 -8.34 -23.69 24.65
C HIS A 502 -8.04 -24.32 26.01
N GLU A 503 -8.00 -25.65 26.10
CA GLU A 503 -7.59 -26.33 27.33
C GLU A 503 -6.13 -26.05 27.72
N ARG A 504 -5.22 -26.00 26.74
CA ARG A 504 -3.81 -25.64 26.98
C ARG A 504 -3.64 -24.20 27.44
N LEU A 505 -4.39 -23.28 26.86
CA LEU A 505 -4.36 -21.86 27.24
C LEU A 505 -4.98 -21.64 28.63
N ARG A 506 -6.10 -22.31 28.96
CA ARG A 506 -6.69 -22.27 30.31
C ARG A 506 -5.75 -22.83 31.40
N LYS A 507 -5.04 -23.92 31.11
CA LYS A 507 -4.05 -24.50 32.06
C LYS A 507 -2.84 -23.59 32.27
N ARG A 508 -2.48 -22.72 31.31
CA ARG A 508 -1.39 -21.75 31.45
C ARG A 508 -1.78 -20.46 32.18
N SER A 509 -3.06 -20.09 32.20
CA SER A 509 -3.55 -18.92 32.92
C SER A 509 -3.94 -19.22 34.38
N SER A 510 -3.86 -20.48 34.80
CA SER A 510 -4.12 -20.93 36.18
C SER A 510 -2.85 -21.38 36.92
N GLN A 511 -1.68 -21.16 36.34
CA GLN A 511 -0.33 -21.22 36.96
C GLN A 511 0.33 -19.84 36.96
#